data_eef18744c8d3c06153db7cbc4c41e8a2
#
_entry.id   eef18744c8d3c06153db7cbc4c41e8a2
#
_cell.length_a   1.000
_cell.length_b   1.000
_cell.length_c   1.000
_cell.angle_alpha   90.00
_cell.angle_beta   90.00
_cell.angle_gamma   90.00
#
_symmetry.space_group_name_H-M   'P 1'
#
loop_
_entity.id
_entity.type
_entity.pdbx_description
1 polymer ?
#
loop_
_entity_poly.entity_id
_entity_poly.type
_entity_poly.pdbx_seq_one_letter_code
_entity_poly.pdbx_strand_id
1 'polypeptide(L)'
;MIKRIVLSIVTLVVLASCVSPKIYKDLEAKYTDLKEENRKLSSENENLLNTKNTAENELKRLTLAYDEAIAERDKLQADYNATKANLDNLKSSYNALEKNSSAAISANSQKNRELLAQLEAKEQALSAEITRLEQLKKELEARSNRVAELEQVIAAKDAAMTKLKNAISSALTDFEGKGLTVEQRDGKVYVSMENKLLFSSGSWAVGSEGQRAVKQLGNVLGDNPDIAVLIEGHTDNVPYKGNGTLTSNWDLSTKRATSIVNILRENNNINPENLTAAGRGEFAPIASNDTPHGKAKNRRIEVILTPKLDELSRLLNE
;
A
#
# COMPACT_ATOMS: atom_id res chain seq x y z
N MET A 1 -63.61 33.59 -2.98
CA MET A 1 -62.32 33.94 -2.31
C MET A 1 -61.69 32.76 -1.55
N ILE A 2 -62.46 31.97 -0.82
CA ILE A 2 -61.98 30.87 0.03
C ILE A 2 -61.14 29.80 -0.71
N LYS A 3 -61.55 29.40 -1.96
CA LYS A 3 -60.81 28.41 -2.75
C LYS A 3 -59.40 28.86 -3.16
N ARG A 4 -59.18 30.18 -3.34
CA ARG A 4 -57.82 30.71 -3.68
C ARG A 4 -56.91 30.80 -2.46
N ILE A 5 -57.49 31.02 -1.29
CA ILE A 5 -56.76 31.06 -0.02
C ILE A 5 -56.34 29.67 0.39
N VAL A 6 -57.21 28.66 0.25
CA VAL A 6 -56.88 27.24 0.52
C VAL A 6 -55.79 26.72 -0.44
N LEU A 7 -55.85 27.09 -1.71
CA LEU A 7 -54.85 26.69 -2.67
C LEU A 7 -53.45 27.35 -2.38
N SER A 8 -53.46 28.60 -1.90
CA SER A 8 -52.23 29.29 -1.48
C SER A 8 -51.64 28.71 -0.19
N ILE A 9 -52.48 28.24 0.72
CA ILE A 9 -52.03 27.61 1.98
C ILE A 9 -51.49 26.20 1.68
N VAL A 10 -52.11 25.44 0.79
CA VAL A 10 -51.62 24.13 0.38
C VAL A 10 -50.27 24.22 -0.40
N THR A 11 -50.14 25.25 -1.25
CA THR A 11 -48.82 25.47 -1.92
C THR A 11 -47.76 25.95 -0.94
N LEU A 12 -48.11 26.69 0.10
CA LEU A 12 -47.13 27.13 1.11
C LEU A 12 -46.70 25.97 2.03
N VAL A 13 -47.59 25.03 2.34
CA VAL A 13 -47.26 23.83 3.16
C VAL A 13 -46.44 22.83 2.38
N VAL A 14 -46.60 22.71 1.07
CA VAL A 14 -45.76 21.85 0.23
C VAL A 14 -44.32 22.41 0.06
N LEU A 15 -44.21 23.75 0.16
CA LEU A 15 -42.89 24.40 0.13
C LEU A 15 -42.15 24.36 1.49
N ALA A 16 -42.86 24.09 2.58
CA ALA A 16 -42.26 23.96 3.93
C ALA A 16 -41.74 22.55 4.24
N SER A 17 -42.00 21.58 3.35
CA SER A 17 -41.51 20.21 3.51
C SER A 17 -40.09 19.98 2.92
N CYS A 18 -39.43 21.04 2.56
CA CYS A 18 -38.04 20.92 2.16
C CYS A 18 -37.18 20.82 3.43
N VAL A 19 -36.61 19.66 3.65
CA VAL A 19 -35.46 19.50 4.55
C VAL A 19 -34.53 20.69 4.27
N SER A 20 -34.16 21.43 5.32
CA SER A 20 -33.28 22.59 5.18
C SER A 20 -32.10 22.19 4.26
N PRO A 21 -31.81 23.01 3.22
CA PRO A 21 -30.69 22.74 2.32
C PRO A 21 -29.37 22.50 3.06
N LYS A 22 -29.29 23.01 4.27
CA LYS A 22 -28.17 22.82 5.18
C LYS A 22 -28.13 21.39 5.73
N ILE A 23 -29.26 20.84 6.14
CA ILE A 23 -29.37 19.46 6.67
C ILE A 23 -29.19 18.45 5.54
N TYR A 24 -29.73 18.72 4.35
CA TYR A 24 -29.55 17.88 3.19
C TYR A 24 -28.06 17.85 2.78
N LYS A 25 -27.41 19.01 2.67
CA LYS A 25 -25.97 19.12 2.38
C LYS A 25 -25.11 18.46 3.46
N ASP A 26 -25.49 18.59 4.73
CA ASP A 26 -24.74 17.96 5.83
C ASP A 26 -24.89 16.43 5.80
N LEU A 27 -26.08 15.94 5.44
CA LEU A 27 -26.34 14.51 5.29
C LEU A 27 -25.64 13.94 4.03
N GLU A 28 -25.67 14.68 2.93
CA GLU A 28 -24.98 14.33 1.68
C GLU A 28 -23.46 14.33 1.85
N ALA A 29 -22.93 15.32 2.59
CA ALA A 29 -21.54 15.35 2.99
C ALA A 29 -21.18 14.11 3.84
N LYS A 30 -21.96 13.82 4.89
CA LYS A 30 -21.74 12.63 5.73
C LYS A 30 -21.85 11.32 4.96
N TYR A 31 -22.79 11.24 4.01
CA TYR A 31 -22.92 10.06 3.14
C TYR A 31 -21.69 9.90 2.23
N THR A 32 -21.20 11.01 1.69
CA THR A 32 -20.02 11.02 0.82
C THR A 32 -18.78 10.66 1.63
N ASP A 33 -18.61 11.27 2.79
CA ASP A 33 -17.50 10.98 3.72
C ASP A 33 -17.50 9.50 4.13
N LEU A 34 -18.67 8.96 4.51
CA LEU A 34 -18.81 7.55 4.89
C LEU A 34 -18.52 6.59 3.72
N LYS A 35 -18.95 6.96 2.51
CA LYS A 35 -18.68 6.18 1.29
C LYS A 35 -17.18 6.18 0.94
N GLU A 36 -16.51 7.30 1.16
CA GLU A 36 -15.08 7.44 0.96
C GLU A 36 -14.28 6.72 2.05
N GLU A 37 -14.73 6.83 3.29
CA GLU A 37 -14.17 6.05 4.40
C GLU A 37 -14.29 4.54 4.15
N ASN A 38 -15.42 4.11 3.60
CA ASN A 38 -15.63 2.69 3.25
C ASN A 38 -14.69 2.23 2.12
N ARG A 39 -14.46 3.06 1.11
CA ARG A 39 -13.48 2.76 0.04
C ARG A 39 -12.07 2.70 0.57
N LYS A 40 -11.71 3.65 1.43
CA LYS A 40 -10.42 3.67 2.11
C LYS A 40 -10.21 2.42 2.95
N LEU A 41 -11.17 2.11 3.82
CA LEU A 41 -11.12 0.90 4.64
C LEU A 41 -11.01 -0.37 3.78
N SER A 42 -11.65 -0.39 2.61
CA SER A 42 -11.54 -1.51 1.67
C SER A 42 -10.13 -1.65 1.10
N SER A 43 -9.52 -0.53 0.66
CA SER A 43 -8.14 -0.53 0.14
C SER A 43 -7.12 -0.85 1.23
N GLU A 44 -7.34 -0.30 2.44
CA GLU A 44 -6.52 -0.59 3.62
C GLU A 44 -6.61 -2.08 4.00
N ASN A 45 -7.83 -2.64 3.98
CA ASN A 45 -8.04 -4.08 4.20
C ASN A 45 -7.31 -4.94 3.16
N GLU A 46 -7.31 -4.54 1.89
CA GLU A 46 -6.60 -5.27 0.83
C GLU A 46 -5.09 -5.23 1.05
N ASN A 47 -4.53 -4.05 1.38
CA ASN A 47 -3.12 -3.91 1.71
C ASN A 47 -2.73 -4.68 2.98
N LEU A 48 -3.56 -4.59 4.02
CA LEU A 48 -3.38 -5.34 5.26
C LEU A 48 -3.46 -6.85 5.00
N LEU A 49 -4.41 -7.28 4.14
CA LEU A 49 -4.54 -8.69 3.76
C LEU A 49 -3.30 -9.19 3.02
N ASN A 50 -2.76 -8.41 2.09
CA ASN A 50 -1.53 -8.75 1.38
C ASN A 50 -0.33 -8.82 2.33
N THR A 51 -0.18 -7.83 3.21
CA THR A 51 0.88 -7.81 4.23
C THR A 51 0.73 -8.97 5.21
N LYS A 52 -0.51 -9.23 5.64
CA LYS A 52 -0.85 -10.39 6.47
C LYS A 52 -0.49 -11.71 5.78
N ASN A 53 -0.88 -11.87 4.52
CA ASN A 53 -0.59 -13.08 3.75
C ASN A 53 0.94 -13.29 3.60
N THR A 54 1.69 -12.21 3.40
CA THR A 54 3.16 -12.27 3.34
C THR A 54 3.74 -12.69 4.69
N ALA A 55 3.26 -12.08 5.78
CA ALA A 55 3.68 -12.43 7.14
C ALA A 55 3.26 -13.85 7.53
N GLU A 56 2.06 -14.28 7.13
CA GLU A 56 1.58 -15.64 7.35
C GLU A 56 2.43 -16.68 6.59
N ASN A 57 2.83 -16.37 5.35
CA ASN A 57 3.72 -17.23 4.58
C ASN A 57 5.12 -17.32 5.21
N GLU A 58 5.65 -16.21 5.70
CA GLU A 58 6.93 -16.17 6.41
C GLU A 58 6.83 -16.90 7.76
N LEU A 59 5.75 -16.66 8.50
CA LEU A 59 5.46 -17.37 9.75
C LEU A 59 5.35 -18.87 9.52
N LYS A 60 4.65 -19.28 8.45
CA LYS A 60 4.52 -20.69 8.07
C LYS A 60 5.88 -21.32 7.75
N ARG A 61 6.74 -20.59 6.99
CA ARG A 61 8.10 -21.04 6.68
C ARG A 61 8.95 -21.22 7.96
N LEU A 62 8.87 -20.23 8.86
CA LEU A 62 9.58 -20.26 10.14
C LEU A 62 9.04 -21.35 11.06
N THR A 63 7.71 -21.53 11.08
CA THR A 63 7.08 -22.61 11.86
C THR A 63 7.54 -23.98 11.35
N LEU A 64 7.59 -24.18 10.03
CA LEU A 64 8.10 -25.43 9.46
C LEU A 64 9.57 -25.67 9.85
N ALA A 65 10.42 -24.64 9.73
CA ALA A 65 11.82 -24.75 10.16
C ALA A 65 11.96 -25.00 11.68
N TYR A 66 11.09 -24.40 12.48
CA TYR A 66 11.03 -24.63 13.92
C TYR A 66 10.59 -26.07 14.25
N ASP A 67 9.56 -26.57 13.56
CA ASP A 67 9.06 -27.93 13.73
C ASP A 67 10.12 -28.97 13.29
N GLU A 68 10.84 -28.73 12.19
CA GLU A 68 11.96 -29.56 11.76
C GLU A 68 13.08 -29.59 12.82
N ALA A 69 13.44 -28.43 13.37
CA ALA A 69 14.47 -28.33 14.41
C ALA A 69 14.02 -29.04 15.72
N ILE A 70 12.73 -28.93 16.07
CA ILE A 70 12.16 -29.69 17.20
C ILE A 70 12.24 -31.21 16.95
N ALA A 71 11.85 -31.62 15.73
CA ALA A 71 11.89 -33.05 15.39
C ALA A 71 13.32 -33.61 15.47
N GLU A 72 14.32 -32.84 15.00
CA GLU A 72 15.73 -33.21 15.14
C GLU A 72 16.20 -33.24 16.59
N ARG A 73 15.83 -32.24 17.39
CA ARG A 73 16.08 -32.22 18.84
C ARG A 73 15.49 -33.46 19.53
N ASP A 74 14.24 -33.79 19.22
CA ASP A 74 13.55 -34.91 19.84
C ASP A 74 14.17 -36.24 19.42
N LYS A 75 14.63 -36.36 18.17
CA LYS A 75 15.41 -37.50 17.70
C LYS A 75 16.74 -37.59 18.44
N LEU A 76 17.48 -36.50 18.57
CA LEU A 76 18.72 -36.45 19.33
C LEU A 76 18.50 -36.79 20.81
N GLN A 77 17.40 -36.33 21.40
CA GLN A 77 17.03 -36.65 22.77
C GLN A 77 16.68 -38.15 22.94
N ALA A 78 15.98 -38.72 21.96
CA ALA A 78 15.69 -40.14 21.96
C ALA A 78 16.98 -40.97 21.81
N ASP A 79 17.87 -40.57 20.91
CA ASP A 79 19.19 -41.17 20.74
C ASP A 79 20.06 -41.03 22.01
N TYR A 80 20.00 -39.84 22.64
CA TYR A 80 20.67 -39.61 23.92
C TYR A 80 20.17 -40.57 25.01
N ASN A 81 18.85 -40.65 25.12
CA ASN A 81 18.23 -41.56 26.11
C ASN A 81 18.56 -43.02 25.82
N ALA A 82 18.56 -43.42 24.52
CA ALA A 82 18.96 -44.78 24.13
C ALA A 82 20.46 -45.01 24.39
N THR A 83 21.30 -44.02 24.08
CA THR A 83 22.75 -44.11 24.37
C THR A 83 23.02 -44.19 25.87
N LYS A 84 22.27 -43.39 26.66
CA LYS A 84 22.37 -43.43 28.13
C LYS A 84 21.91 -44.76 28.69
N ALA A 85 20.81 -45.33 28.21
CA ALA A 85 20.34 -46.63 28.59
C ALA A 85 21.36 -47.75 28.22
N ASN A 86 21.98 -47.63 27.03
CA ASN A 86 23.06 -48.54 26.64
C ASN A 86 24.27 -48.46 27.57
N LEU A 87 24.64 -47.23 27.97
CA LEU A 87 25.73 -47.03 28.93
C LEU A 87 25.42 -47.66 30.29
N ASP A 88 24.16 -47.51 30.79
CA ASP A 88 23.73 -48.06 32.07
C ASP A 88 23.68 -49.60 32.04
N ASN A 89 23.22 -50.19 30.93
CA ASN A 89 23.25 -51.62 30.68
C ASN A 89 24.70 -52.18 30.62
N LEU A 90 25.59 -51.39 29.96
CA LEU A 90 26.98 -51.76 29.86
C LEU A 90 27.69 -51.72 31.22
N LYS A 91 27.39 -50.73 32.07
CA LYS A 91 27.86 -50.64 33.45
C LYS A 91 27.41 -51.83 34.27
N SER A 92 26.14 -52.27 34.11
CA SER A 92 25.60 -53.44 34.80
C SER A 92 26.30 -54.71 34.34
N SER A 93 26.54 -54.83 33.02
CA SER A 93 27.27 -55.96 32.45
C SER A 93 28.75 -56.00 32.90
N TYR A 94 29.37 -54.79 32.95
CA TYR A 94 30.72 -54.63 33.47
C TYR A 94 30.80 -55.10 34.91
N ASN A 95 29.89 -54.65 35.76
CA ASN A 95 29.82 -55.10 37.19
C ASN A 95 29.59 -56.59 37.32
N ALA A 96 28.84 -57.19 36.41
CA ALA A 96 28.60 -58.65 36.40
C ALA A 96 29.84 -59.44 35.92
N LEU A 97 30.54 -58.87 34.93
CA LEU A 97 31.72 -59.44 34.32
C LEU A 97 33.02 -59.19 35.09
N GLU A 98 33.04 -58.13 35.95
CA GLU A 98 34.15 -57.83 36.85
C GLU A 98 34.59 -59.03 37.72
N LYS A 99 33.61 -59.92 37.99
CA LYS A 99 33.87 -61.14 38.71
C LYS A 99 34.53 -62.25 37.88
N ASN A 100 34.54 -62.21 36.56
CA ASN A 100 34.84 -63.41 35.77
C ASN A 100 36.01 -63.32 34.84
N SER A 101 36.52 -62.15 34.37
CA SER A 101 37.67 -62.09 33.41
C SER A 101 38.24 -60.65 33.15
N SER A 102 39.57 -60.54 33.27
CA SER A 102 40.30 -59.28 32.97
C SER A 102 40.17 -58.83 31.48
N ALA A 103 40.03 -59.78 30.58
CA ALA A 103 39.82 -59.47 29.16
C ALA A 103 38.42 -58.85 28.89
N ALA A 104 37.38 -59.35 29.56
CA ALA A 104 36.04 -58.82 29.48
C ALA A 104 35.97 -57.40 30.09
N ILE A 105 36.68 -57.15 31.17
CA ILE A 105 36.80 -55.84 31.82
C ILE A 105 37.41 -54.83 30.86
N SER A 106 38.51 -55.17 30.16
CA SER A 106 39.17 -54.29 29.20
C SER A 106 38.24 -53.93 28.04
N ALA A 107 37.60 -54.94 27.43
CA ALA A 107 36.66 -54.74 26.33
C ALA A 107 35.45 -53.87 26.72
N ASN A 108 34.87 -54.10 27.93
CA ASN A 108 33.76 -53.30 28.43
C ASN A 108 34.16 -51.83 28.77
N SER A 109 35.40 -51.66 29.29
CA SER A 109 35.94 -50.31 29.55
C SER A 109 36.13 -49.49 28.27
N GLN A 110 36.53 -50.12 27.17
CA GLN A 110 36.67 -49.46 25.89
C GLN A 110 35.28 -49.04 25.33
N LYS A 111 34.31 -49.93 25.40
CA LYS A 111 32.96 -49.68 24.93
C LYS A 111 32.24 -48.59 25.75
N ASN A 112 32.45 -48.58 27.06
CA ASN A 112 31.95 -47.51 27.92
C ASN A 112 32.51 -46.12 27.54
N ARG A 113 33.80 -46.03 27.24
CA ARG A 113 34.43 -44.78 26.78
C ARG A 113 33.81 -44.30 25.45
N GLU A 114 33.55 -45.22 24.53
CA GLU A 114 32.89 -44.89 23.27
C GLU A 114 31.47 -44.35 23.48
N LEU A 115 30.68 -45.01 24.34
CA LEU A 115 29.31 -44.60 24.66
C LEU A 115 29.28 -43.24 25.38
N LEU A 116 30.25 -42.97 26.26
CA LEU A 116 30.39 -41.66 26.93
C LEU A 116 30.70 -40.56 25.88
N ALA A 117 31.61 -40.80 24.94
CA ALA A 117 31.92 -39.86 23.90
C ALA A 117 30.70 -39.56 22.98
N GLN A 118 29.91 -40.62 22.69
CA GLN A 118 28.64 -40.45 21.94
C GLN A 118 27.61 -39.62 22.74
N LEU A 119 27.51 -39.87 24.04
CA LEU A 119 26.62 -39.11 24.92
C LEU A 119 26.98 -37.65 24.96
N GLU A 120 28.28 -37.36 25.18
CA GLU A 120 28.79 -35.97 25.20
C GLU A 120 28.55 -35.26 23.86
N ALA A 121 28.74 -35.94 22.73
CA ALA A 121 28.46 -35.40 21.39
C ALA A 121 26.95 -35.07 21.24
N LYS A 122 26.06 -35.92 21.77
CA LYS A 122 24.62 -35.69 21.75
C LYS A 122 24.19 -34.50 22.62
N GLU A 123 24.77 -34.35 23.81
CA GLU A 123 24.54 -33.18 24.68
C GLU A 123 24.97 -31.87 24.00
N GLN A 124 26.15 -31.86 23.34
CA GLN A 124 26.63 -30.69 22.62
C GLN A 124 25.69 -30.33 21.45
N ALA A 125 25.24 -31.34 20.68
CA ALA A 125 24.31 -31.13 19.59
C ALA A 125 22.96 -30.56 20.08
N LEU A 126 22.44 -31.09 21.19
CA LEU A 126 21.20 -30.59 21.80
C LEU A 126 21.34 -29.12 22.27
N SER A 127 22.45 -28.80 22.93
CA SER A 127 22.74 -27.41 23.36
C SER A 127 22.82 -26.47 22.20
N ALA A 128 23.48 -26.86 21.09
CA ALA A 128 23.55 -26.04 19.89
C ALA A 128 22.15 -25.78 19.27
N GLU A 129 21.28 -26.80 19.29
CA GLU A 129 19.93 -26.66 18.73
C GLU A 129 19.02 -25.78 19.61
N ILE A 130 19.17 -25.86 20.93
CA ILE A 130 18.47 -24.93 21.85
C ILE A 130 18.85 -23.49 21.54
N THR A 131 20.15 -23.21 21.39
CA THR A 131 20.63 -21.86 21.05
C THR A 131 20.06 -21.37 19.71
N ARG A 132 20.02 -22.27 18.71
CA ARG A 132 19.42 -21.97 17.40
C ARG A 132 17.92 -21.62 17.49
N LEU A 133 17.17 -22.39 18.29
CA LEU A 133 15.76 -22.13 18.53
C LEU A 133 15.50 -20.79 19.22
N GLU A 134 16.33 -20.43 20.19
CA GLU A 134 16.23 -19.13 20.87
C GLU A 134 16.50 -17.97 19.89
N GLN A 135 17.47 -18.14 19.00
CA GLN A 135 17.74 -17.13 17.96
C GLN A 135 16.57 -16.98 16.99
N LEU A 136 16.04 -18.10 16.47
CA LEU A 136 14.88 -18.08 15.57
C LEU A 136 13.65 -17.44 16.22
N LYS A 137 13.44 -17.70 17.52
CA LYS A 137 12.37 -17.05 18.28
C LYS A 137 12.54 -15.52 18.35
N LYS A 138 13.74 -15.03 18.59
CA LYS A 138 14.05 -13.59 18.59
C LYS A 138 13.84 -12.96 17.22
N GLU A 139 14.28 -13.65 16.16
CA GLU A 139 14.08 -13.18 14.79
C GLU A 139 12.60 -13.10 14.43
N LEU A 140 11.81 -14.09 14.82
CA LEU A 140 10.36 -14.09 14.60
C LEU A 140 9.68 -12.93 15.32
N GLU A 141 10.04 -12.67 16.57
CA GLU A 141 9.49 -11.56 17.36
C GLU A 141 9.85 -10.20 16.73
N ALA A 142 11.11 -10.02 16.30
CA ALA A 142 11.55 -8.81 15.62
C ALA A 142 10.78 -8.56 14.31
N ARG A 143 10.57 -9.62 13.50
CA ARG A 143 9.79 -9.52 12.26
C ARG A 143 8.32 -9.23 12.52
N SER A 144 7.73 -9.84 13.56
CA SER A 144 6.34 -9.57 13.94
C SER A 144 6.13 -8.11 14.34
N ASN A 145 7.03 -7.56 15.13
CA ASN A 145 7.00 -6.14 15.53
C ASN A 145 7.16 -5.22 14.31
N ARG A 146 8.04 -5.60 13.38
CA ARG A 146 8.24 -4.85 12.14
C ARG A 146 7.00 -4.82 11.25
N VAL A 147 6.33 -5.95 11.11
CA VAL A 147 5.07 -6.01 10.36
C VAL A 147 4.02 -5.08 10.97
N ALA A 148 3.86 -5.11 12.30
CA ALA A 148 2.91 -4.25 13.00
C ALA A 148 3.21 -2.75 12.78
N GLU A 149 4.48 -2.35 12.80
CA GLU A 149 4.90 -0.98 12.54
C GLU A 149 4.60 -0.54 11.10
N LEU A 150 4.92 -1.39 10.11
CA LEU A 150 4.61 -1.14 8.70
C LEU A 150 3.11 -1.02 8.44
N GLU A 151 2.29 -1.89 9.04
CA GLU A 151 0.83 -1.82 8.97
C GLU A 151 0.31 -0.46 9.49
N GLN A 152 0.85 0.01 10.59
CA GLN A 152 0.46 1.30 11.17
C GLN A 152 0.82 2.48 10.26
N VAL A 153 2.02 2.47 9.66
CA VAL A 153 2.45 3.52 8.72
C VAL A 153 1.57 3.52 7.47
N ILE A 154 1.26 2.37 6.91
CA ILE A 154 0.37 2.24 5.75
C ILE A 154 -1.01 2.81 6.07
N ALA A 155 -1.60 2.42 7.20
CA ALA A 155 -2.90 2.90 7.63
C ALA A 155 -2.94 4.44 7.78
N ALA A 156 -1.91 5.02 8.36
CA ALA A 156 -1.78 6.48 8.51
C ALA A 156 -1.69 7.19 7.15
N LYS A 157 -0.91 6.64 6.20
CA LYS A 157 -0.79 7.20 4.85
C LYS A 157 -2.10 7.12 4.06
N ASP A 158 -2.82 6.01 4.14
CA ASP A 158 -4.12 5.86 3.48
C ASP A 158 -5.18 6.82 4.07
N ALA A 159 -5.14 7.05 5.39
CA ALA A 159 -5.95 8.06 6.04
C ALA A 159 -5.69 9.47 5.50
N ALA A 160 -4.42 9.83 5.37
CA ALA A 160 -4.01 11.13 4.84
C ALA A 160 -4.45 11.31 3.38
N MET A 161 -4.31 10.28 2.55
CA MET A 161 -4.72 10.33 1.14
C MET A 161 -6.24 10.46 0.98
N THR A 162 -7.01 9.82 1.83
CA THR A 162 -8.46 9.98 1.84
C THR A 162 -8.88 11.40 2.24
N LYS A 163 -8.24 11.97 3.25
CA LYS A 163 -8.47 13.36 3.65
C LYS A 163 -8.12 14.32 2.50
N LEU A 164 -7.01 14.12 1.84
CA LEU A 164 -6.59 14.90 0.68
C LEU A 164 -7.61 14.79 -0.47
N LYS A 165 -8.03 13.57 -0.81
CA LYS A 165 -9.04 13.32 -1.84
C LYS A 165 -10.33 14.10 -1.56
N ASN A 166 -10.81 14.07 -0.32
CA ASN A 166 -12.02 14.77 0.08
C ASN A 166 -11.87 16.30 0.00
N ALA A 167 -10.73 16.84 0.41
CA ALA A 167 -10.43 18.27 0.30
C ALA A 167 -10.42 18.71 -1.18
N ILE A 168 -9.82 17.91 -2.06
CA ILE A 168 -9.78 18.19 -3.50
C ILE A 168 -11.18 18.12 -4.11
N SER A 169 -11.97 17.07 -3.83
CA SER A 169 -13.35 16.95 -4.33
C SER A 169 -14.20 18.13 -3.88
N SER A 170 -14.08 18.55 -2.63
CA SER A 170 -14.79 19.72 -2.12
C SER A 170 -14.39 21.02 -2.82
N ALA A 171 -13.09 21.23 -3.03
CA ALA A 171 -12.57 22.41 -3.70
C ALA A 171 -12.96 22.46 -5.20
N LEU A 172 -13.11 21.29 -5.84
CA LEU A 172 -13.37 21.17 -7.28
C LEU A 172 -14.82 20.81 -7.64
N THR A 173 -15.74 20.91 -6.69
CA THR A 173 -17.17 20.54 -6.86
C THR A 173 -17.82 21.23 -8.09
N ASP A 174 -17.46 22.47 -8.38
CA ASP A 174 -17.98 23.21 -9.54
C ASP A 174 -17.62 22.58 -10.90
N PHE A 175 -16.57 21.76 -10.94
CA PHE A 175 -16.04 21.12 -12.14
C PHE A 175 -16.36 19.63 -12.22
N GLU A 176 -16.80 19.00 -11.13
CA GLU A 176 -17.23 17.59 -11.14
C GLU A 176 -18.39 17.39 -12.12
N GLY A 177 -18.32 16.33 -12.92
CA GLY A 177 -19.29 16.06 -13.99
C GLY A 177 -19.14 16.93 -15.24
N LYS A 178 -18.31 17.96 -15.22
CA LYS A 178 -18.00 18.84 -16.38
C LYS A 178 -16.67 18.47 -17.06
N GLY A 179 -16.20 17.26 -16.83
CA GLY A 179 -14.93 16.75 -17.36
C GLY A 179 -13.81 16.71 -16.33
N LEU A 180 -14.14 16.78 -15.06
CA LEU A 180 -13.22 16.56 -13.95
C LEU A 180 -13.73 15.41 -13.07
N THR A 181 -12.81 14.51 -12.68
CA THR A 181 -13.07 13.41 -11.73
C THR A 181 -11.93 13.33 -10.73
N VAL A 182 -12.25 12.96 -9.49
CA VAL A 182 -11.29 12.75 -8.40
C VAL A 182 -11.48 11.34 -7.85
N GLU A 183 -10.45 10.51 -7.99
CA GLU A 183 -10.49 9.10 -7.57
C GLU A 183 -9.30 8.77 -6.67
N GLN A 184 -9.50 7.85 -5.74
CA GLN A 184 -8.40 7.25 -4.97
C GLN A 184 -8.26 5.80 -5.38
N ARG A 185 -7.05 5.42 -5.75
CA ARG A 185 -6.68 4.02 -6.08
C ARG A 185 -5.21 3.79 -5.80
N ASP A 186 -4.86 2.60 -5.36
CA ASP A 186 -3.48 2.17 -5.09
C ASP A 186 -2.70 3.14 -4.19
N GLY A 187 -3.35 3.66 -3.13
CA GLY A 187 -2.74 4.60 -2.18
C GLY A 187 -2.41 5.99 -2.76
N LYS A 188 -2.95 6.34 -3.95
CA LYS A 188 -2.75 7.63 -4.64
C LYS A 188 -4.09 8.28 -4.94
N VAL A 189 -4.08 9.61 -5.10
CA VAL A 189 -5.24 10.36 -5.59
C VAL A 189 -4.99 10.79 -7.02
N TYR A 190 -5.96 10.52 -7.89
CA TYR A 190 -5.95 10.88 -9.30
C TYR A 190 -7.00 11.96 -9.54
N VAL A 191 -6.55 13.11 -10.01
CA VAL A 191 -7.43 14.19 -10.49
C VAL A 191 -7.34 14.18 -12.01
N SER A 192 -8.37 13.63 -12.67
CA SER A 192 -8.44 13.56 -14.12
C SER A 192 -9.26 14.73 -14.65
N MET A 193 -8.70 15.46 -15.61
CA MET A 193 -9.31 16.63 -16.25
C MET A 193 -9.34 16.42 -17.75
N GLU A 194 -10.55 16.35 -18.33
CA GLU A 194 -10.71 16.24 -19.77
C GLU A 194 -10.14 17.46 -20.48
N ASN A 195 -9.59 17.21 -21.66
CA ASN A 195 -8.95 18.26 -22.45
C ASN A 195 -9.88 19.46 -22.73
N LYS A 196 -11.18 19.22 -22.95
CA LYS A 196 -12.17 20.27 -23.24
C LYS A 196 -12.34 21.29 -22.10
N LEU A 197 -12.05 20.86 -20.84
CA LEU A 197 -12.08 21.75 -19.68
C LEU A 197 -10.86 22.66 -19.66
N LEU A 198 -9.71 22.15 -20.12
CA LEU A 198 -8.42 22.81 -19.94
C LEU A 198 -7.96 23.59 -21.17
N PHE A 199 -8.16 23.04 -22.38
CA PHE A 199 -7.52 23.54 -23.59
C PHE A 199 -8.49 23.63 -24.76
N SER A 200 -8.25 24.61 -25.63
CA SER A 200 -8.83 24.60 -26.98
C SER A 200 -8.19 23.49 -27.82
N SER A 201 -8.86 23.10 -28.91
CA SER A 201 -8.38 22.06 -29.84
C SER A 201 -6.97 22.37 -30.36
N GLY A 202 -6.07 21.38 -30.24
CA GLY A 202 -4.67 21.55 -30.69
C GLY A 202 -3.81 22.50 -29.84
N SER A 203 -4.39 23.16 -28.83
CA SER A 203 -3.69 24.11 -27.96
C SER A 203 -3.09 23.43 -26.73
N TRP A 204 -2.07 24.07 -26.18
CA TRP A 204 -1.50 23.82 -24.84
C TRP A 204 -1.67 25.01 -23.89
N ALA A 205 -2.25 26.13 -24.38
CA ALA A 205 -2.59 27.25 -23.52
C ALA A 205 -3.86 26.93 -22.77
N VAL A 206 -3.79 27.03 -21.42
CA VAL A 206 -4.90 26.71 -20.53
C VAL A 206 -5.93 27.82 -20.56
N GLY A 207 -7.19 27.45 -20.82
CA GLY A 207 -8.31 28.40 -20.83
C GLY A 207 -8.68 28.86 -19.40
N SER A 208 -9.53 29.89 -19.30
CA SER A 208 -9.89 30.53 -18.02
C SER A 208 -10.51 29.53 -17.00
N GLU A 209 -11.41 28.67 -17.46
CA GLU A 209 -12.02 27.64 -16.59
C GLU A 209 -10.98 26.62 -16.10
N GLY A 210 -10.11 26.18 -17.00
CA GLY A 210 -9.00 25.29 -16.65
C GLY A 210 -8.03 25.93 -15.67
N GLN A 211 -7.67 27.20 -15.88
CA GLN A 211 -6.84 27.95 -14.93
C GLN A 211 -7.48 28.04 -13.55
N ARG A 212 -8.81 28.29 -13.49
CA ARG A 212 -9.55 28.34 -12.23
C ARG A 212 -9.50 26.99 -11.50
N ALA A 213 -9.76 25.89 -12.22
CA ALA A 213 -9.70 24.54 -11.65
C ALA A 213 -8.29 24.20 -11.13
N VAL A 214 -7.25 24.48 -11.92
CA VAL A 214 -5.86 24.19 -11.52
C VAL A 214 -5.41 25.05 -10.35
N LYS A 215 -5.82 26.33 -10.28
CA LYS A 215 -5.52 27.20 -9.14
C LYS A 215 -6.22 26.73 -7.85
N GLN A 216 -7.47 26.28 -7.94
CA GLN A 216 -8.16 25.70 -6.78
C GLN A 216 -7.47 24.41 -6.30
N LEU A 217 -7.07 23.53 -7.22
CA LEU A 217 -6.26 22.37 -6.89
C LEU A 217 -4.94 22.80 -6.23
N GLY A 218 -4.27 23.83 -6.79
CA GLY A 218 -3.03 24.38 -6.27
C GLY A 218 -3.15 24.88 -4.83
N ASN A 219 -4.28 25.47 -4.45
CA ASN A 219 -4.50 25.90 -3.06
C ASN A 219 -4.52 24.68 -2.09
N VAL A 220 -5.22 23.61 -2.45
CA VAL A 220 -5.24 22.38 -1.63
C VAL A 220 -3.86 21.75 -1.55
N LEU A 221 -3.10 21.75 -2.65
CA LEU A 221 -1.75 21.18 -2.68
C LEU A 221 -0.75 22.03 -1.86
N GLY A 222 -0.92 23.34 -1.83
CA GLY A 222 -0.10 24.23 -1.00
C GLY A 222 -0.22 23.96 0.50
N ASP A 223 -1.38 23.43 0.93
CA ASP A 223 -1.64 23.02 2.31
C ASP A 223 -1.12 21.60 2.63
N ASN A 224 -0.60 20.88 1.62
CA ASN A 224 -0.16 19.48 1.73
C ASN A 224 1.26 19.28 1.16
N PRO A 225 2.33 19.80 1.80
CA PRO A 225 3.69 19.81 1.25
C PRO A 225 4.34 18.43 1.12
N ASP A 226 3.82 17.42 1.82
CA ASP A 226 4.36 16.05 1.81
C ASP A 226 3.80 15.18 0.67
N ILE A 227 3.18 15.82 -0.33
CA ILE A 227 2.65 15.15 -1.51
C ILE A 227 3.55 15.40 -2.71
N ALA A 228 3.99 14.34 -3.36
CA ALA A 228 4.59 14.40 -4.68
C ALA A 228 3.50 14.47 -5.76
N VAL A 229 3.64 15.38 -6.70
CA VAL A 229 2.64 15.70 -7.71
C VAL A 229 3.22 15.38 -9.09
N LEU A 230 2.70 14.35 -9.73
CA LEU A 230 3.02 14.00 -11.10
C LEU A 230 1.87 14.43 -12.01
N ILE A 231 2.15 15.29 -12.98
CA ILE A 231 1.20 15.76 -13.98
C ILE A 231 1.46 15.00 -15.28
N GLU A 232 0.55 14.13 -15.66
CA GLU A 232 0.62 13.39 -16.91
C GLU A 232 -0.33 13.96 -17.96
N GLY A 233 0.20 14.26 -19.14
CA GLY A 233 -0.58 14.63 -20.32
C GLY A 233 -0.85 13.40 -21.21
N HIS A 234 -2.09 13.26 -21.67
CA HIS A 234 -2.52 12.16 -22.54
C HIS A 234 -3.23 12.69 -23.78
N THR A 235 -3.09 11.98 -24.88
CA THR A 235 -3.81 12.23 -26.13
C THR A 235 -4.66 11.01 -26.53
N ASP A 236 -5.50 11.19 -27.54
CA ASP A 236 -6.02 10.07 -28.29
C ASP A 236 -5.01 9.61 -29.35
N ASN A 237 -5.38 8.61 -30.15
CA ASN A 237 -4.55 8.02 -31.19
C ASN A 237 -4.53 8.83 -32.52
N VAL A 238 -5.15 10.03 -32.55
CA VAL A 238 -5.08 10.88 -33.75
C VAL A 238 -3.72 11.54 -33.77
N PRO A 239 -2.91 11.35 -34.84
CA PRO A 239 -1.60 11.96 -34.91
C PRO A 239 -1.68 13.50 -34.85
N TYR A 240 -0.94 14.06 -33.93
CA TYR A 240 -0.79 15.53 -33.88
C TYR A 240 0.10 15.98 -35.02
N LYS A 241 -0.46 16.75 -35.93
CA LYS A 241 0.26 17.26 -37.14
C LYS A 241 1.04 18.53 -36.89
N GLY A 242 0.93 19.10 -35.68
CA GLY A 242 1.73 20.25 -35.23
C GLY A 242 1.64 21.52 -36.06
N ASN A 243 2.11 22.59 -35.46
CA ASN A 243 2.57 23.81 -36.16
C ASN A 243 3.83 24.29 -35.41
N GLY A 244 4.99 24.25 -36.04
CA GLY A 244 6.24 24.72 -35.46
C GLY A 244 7.02 23.61 -34.68
N THR A 245 7.36 23.87 -33.40
CA THR A 245 8.28 23.02 -32.61
C THR A 245 7.67 21.76 -32.06
N LEU A 246 6.34 21.64 -31.99
CA LEU A 246 5.66 20.42 -31.54
C LEU A 246 5.28 19.60 -32.76
N THR A 247 5.73 18.36 -32.81
CA THR A 247 5.60 17.47 -33.98
C THR A 247 4.84 16.18 -33.71
N SER A 248 4.60 15.84 -32.45
CA SER A 248 4.05 14.56 -32.05
C SER A 248 3.05 14.68 -30.89
N ASN A 249 2.30 13.59 -30.66
CA ASN A 249 1.46 13.45 -29.48
C ASN A 249 2.29 13.46 -28.18
N TRP A 250 3.54 13.00 -28.22
CA TRP A 250 4.48 13.11 -27.11
C TRP A 250 4.76 14.58 -26.75
N ASP A 251 5.11 15.39 -27.76
CA ASP A 251 5.41 16.80 -27.54
C ASP A 251 4.19 17.54 -26.99
N LEU A 252 3.01 17.32 -27.61
CA LEU A 252 1.78 17.97 -27.19
C LEU A 252 1.40 17.62 -25.77
N SER A 253 1.46 16.33 -25.41
CA SER A 253 1.10 15.84 -24.07
C SER A 253 2.05 16.38 -23.01
N THR A 254 3.36 16.36 -23.26
CA THR A 254 4.38 16.92 -22.37
C THR A 254 4.22 18.42 -22.20
N LYS A 255 3.97 19.16 -23.30
CA LYS A 255 3.77 20.61 -23.25
C LYS A 255 2.53 21.00 -22.44
N ARG A 256 1.44 20.24 -22.58
CA ARG A 256 0.22 20.43 -21.80
C ARG A 256 0.46 20.18 -20.31
N ALA A 257 1.15 19.09 -19.95
CA ALA A 257 1.53 18.82 -18.57
C ALA A 257 2.38 19.96 -17.97
N THR A 258 3.37 20.44 -18.73
CA THR A 258 4.21 21.58 -18.31
C THR A 258 3.40 22.86 -18.14
N SER A 259 2.35 23.09 -18.97
CA SER A 259 1.48 24.27 -18.81
C SER A 259 0.71 24.23 -17.49
N ILE A 260 0.29 23.05 -17.03
CA ILE A 260 -0.34 22.89 -15.72
C ILE A 260 0.66 23.13 -14.57
N VAL A 261 1.89 22.59 -14.69
CA VAL A 261 2.96 22.85 -13.71
C VAL A 261 3.20 24.35 -13.55
N ASN A 262 3.23 25.10 -14.67
CA ASN A 262 3.47 26.53 -14.60
C ASN A 262 2.38 27.28 -13.81
N ILE A 263 1.12 26.88 -13.92
CA ILE A 263 0.03 27.47 -13.15
C ILE A 263 0.14 27.08 -11.66
N LEU A 264 0.46 25.83 -11.37
CA LEU A 264 0.64 25.37 -9.98
C LEU A 264 1.79 26.12 -9.28
N ARG A 265 2.87 26.41 -10.01
CA ARG A 265 4.03 27.16 -9.49
C ARG A 265 3.73 28.64 -9.19
N GLU A 266 2.61 29.19 -9.65
CA GLU A 266 2.16 30.53 -9.24
C GLU A 266 1.78 30.57 -7.76
N ASN A 267 1.46 29.44 -7.16
CA ASN A 267 1.23 29.31 -5.73
C ASN A 267 2.56 29.09 -4.99
N ASN A 268 3.03 30.09 -4.25
CA ASN A 268 4.29 30.05 -3.51
C ASN A 268 4.35 29.01 -2.38
N ASN A 269 3.21 28.46 -1.97
CA ASN A 269 3.15 27.40 -0.95
C ASN A 269 3.46 26.01 -1.51
N ILE A 270 3.53 25.86 -2.85
CA ILE A 270 3.89 24.60 -3.49
C ILE A 270 5.40 24.56 -3.71
N ASN A 271 6.08 23.59 -3.07
CA ASN A 271 7.50 23.36 -3.36
C ASN A 271 7.66 22.82 -4.80
N PRO A 272 8.40 23.50 -5.68
CA PRO A 272 8.62 23.04 -7.06
C PRO A 272 9.28 21.66 -7.18
N GLU A 273 10.06 21.24 -6.19
CA GLU A 273 10.68 19.90 -6.14
C GLU A 273 9.64 18.77 -6.11
N ASN A 274 8.44 19.07 -5.65
CA ASN A 274 7.35 18.10 -5.61
C ASN A 274 6.63 17.95 -6.95
N LEU A 275 6.89 18.82 -7.93
CA LEU A 275 6.18 18.87 -9.21
C LEU A 275 6.97 18.15 -10.29
N THR A 276 6.32 17.21 -10.97
CA THR A 276 6.86 16.53 -12.14
C THR A 276 5.88 16.61 -13.30
N ALA A 277 6.34 16.98 -14.49
CA ALA A 277 5.55 16.93 -15.72
C ALA A 277 5.98 15.76 -16.60
N ALA A 278 5.03 15.00 -17.10
CA ALA A 278 5.26 13.90 -18.03
C ALA A 278 4.27 13.91 -19.19
N GLY A 279 4.72 13.52 -20.38
CA GLY A 279 3.86 13.19 -21.50
C GLY A 279 3.70 11.69 -21.64
N ARG A 280 2.51 11.23 -21.97
CA ARG A 280 2.20 9.82 -22.24
C ARG A 280 1.75 9.58 -23.68
N GLY A 281 1.56 10.66 -24.45
CA GLY A 281 1.02 10.56 -25.79
C GLY A 281 -0.30 9.78 -25.83
N GLU A 282 -0.47 8.96 -26.84
CA GLU A 282 -1.60 8.04 -27.03
C GLU A 282 -1.44 6.66 -26.36
N PHE A 283 -0.31 6.40 -25.69
CA PHE A 283 0.10 5.05 -25.26
C PHE A 283 -0.46 4.60 -23.89
N ALA A 284 -1.29 5.45 -23.28
CA ALA A 284 -1.98 5.09 -22.03
C ALA A 284 -3.49 5.41 -22.11
N PRO A 285 -4.25 4.77 -23.03
CA PRO A 285 -5.66 5.01 -23.18
C PRO A 285 -6.45 4.40 -22.01
N ILE A 286 -7.50 5.11 -21.56
CA ILE A 286 -8.47 4.61 -20.56
C ILE A 286 -9.80 4.20 -21.18
N ALA A 287 -9.99 4.47 -22.48
CA ALA A 287 -11.16 4.07 -23.25
C ALA A 287 -10.75 3.72 -24.69
N SER A 288 -11.64 3.01 -25.43
CA SER A 288 -11.36 2.71 -26.81
C SER A 288 -11.21 4.00 -27.66
N ASN A 289 -10.19 4.02 -28.51
CA ASN A 289 -9.98 5.08 -29.50
C ASN A 289 -10.88 4.95 -30.75
N ASP A 290 -11.76 3.95 -30.83
CA ASP A 290 -12.66 3.74 -31.98
C ASP A 290 -13.87 4.67 -31.96
N THR A 291 -14.21 5.21 -30.78
CA THR A 291 -15.36 6.10 -30.61
C THR A 291 -14.94 7.52 -30.30
N PRO A 292 -15.70 8.54 -30.75
CA PRO A 292 -15.45 9.94 -30.39
C PRO A 292 -15.46 10.19 -28.88
N HIS A 293 -16.32 9.47 -28.16
CA HIS A 293 -16.43 9.55 -26.70
C HIS A 293 -15.17 8.97 -26.00
N GLY A 294 -14.71 7.80 -26.44
CA GLY A 294 -13.49 7.21 -25.89
C GLY A 294 -12.26 8.06 -26.18
N LYS A 295 -12.12 8.61 -27.41
CA LYS A 295 -11.07 9.59 -27.72
C LYS A 295 -11.12 10.81 -26.80
N ALA A 296 -12.32 11.33 -26.51
CA ALA A 296 -12.48 12.46 -25.62
C ALA A 296 -11.96 12.15 -24.19
N LYS A 297 -12.23 10.97 -23.67
CA LYS A 297 -11.71 10.49 -22.39
C LYS A 297 -10.20 10.32 -22.39
N ASN A 298 -9.64 9.83 -23.50
CA ASN A 298 -8.20 9.63 -23.62
C ASN A 298 -7.44 10.97 -23.66
N ARG A 299 -8.03 12.03 -24.25
CA ARG A 299 -7.49 13.39 -24.23
C ARG A 299 -7.73 14.02 -22.85
N ARG A 300 -6.80 13.85 -21.94
CA ARG A 300 -6.90 14.32 -20.57
C ARG A 300 -5.54 14.74 -19.98
N ILE A 301 -5.61 15.44 -18.87
CA ILE A 301 -4.50 15.59 -17.92
C ILE A 301 -4.87 14.77 -16.70
N GLU A 302 -3.94 13.98 -16.21
CA GLU A 302 -4.02 13.35 -14.89
C GLU A 302 -3.01 13.99 -13.95
N VAL A 303 -3.51 14.52 -12.84
CA VAL A 303 -2.66 14.94 -11.71
C VAL A 303 -2.68 13.82 -10.69
N ILE A 304 -1.53 13.17 -10.53
CA ILE A 304 -1.33 11.99 -9.69
C ILE A 304 -0.61 12.43 -8.43
N LEU A 305 -1.29 12.29 -7.32
CA LEU A 305 -0.83 12.71 -6.01
C LEU A 305 -0.38 11.49 -5.22
N THR A 306 0.88 11.47 -4.85
CA THR A 306 1.50 10.34 -4.15
C THR A 306 2.08 10.83 -2.83
N PRO A 307 1.79 10.17 -1.69
CA PRO A 307 2.42 10.51 -0.44
C PRO A 307 3.91 10.17 -0.52
N LYS A 308 4.76 11.04 0.03
CA LYS A 308 6.19 10.72 0.18
C LYS A 308 6.35 9.56 1.15
N LEU A 309 7.12 8.56 0.73
CA LEU A 309 7.32 7.30 1.46
C LEU A 309 8.72 7.22 2.10
N ASP A 310 9.35 8.36 2.42
CA ASP A 310 10.71 8.42 2.95
C ASP A 310 10.84 7.64 4.27
N GLU A 311 9.83 7.75 5.14
CA GLU A 311 9.76 7.00 6.39
C GLU A 311 9.63 5.48 6.16
N LEU A 312 8.78 5.07 5.21
CA LEU A 312 8.62 3.66 4.84
C LEU A 312 9.93 3.10 4.25
N SER A 313 10.60 3.88 3.40
CA SER A 313 11.89 3.49 2.81
C SER A 313 12.97 3.35 3.88
N ARG A 314 13.01 4.22 4.87
CA ARG A 314 13.91 4.10 6.02
C ARG A 314 13.64 2.83 6.81
N LEU A 315 12.37 2.60 7.15
CA LEU A 315 11.95 1.42 7.87
C LEU A 315 12.23 0.10 7.11
N LEU A 316 12.22 0.07 5.80
CA LEU A 316 12.54 -1.12 5.00
C LEU A 316 14.04 -1.40 4.90
N ASN A 317 14.88 -0.40 5.13
CA ASN A 317 16.34 -0.51 4.98
C ASN A 317 17.08 -0.70 6.32
N GLU A 318 16.40 -0.52 7.44
CA GLU A 318 16.86 -0.86 8.81
C GLU A 318 16.55 -2.33 9.13
#